data_6cf99a42d4e3a3fddbcd06e874ddb5d9
#
_entry.id   6cf99a42d4e3a3fddbcd06e874ddb5d9
#
_cell.length_a   1.000
_cell.length_b   1.000
_cell.length_c   1.000
_cell.angle_alpha   90.00
_cell.angle_beta   90.00
_cell.angle_gamma   90.00
#
_symmetry.space_group_name_H-M   'P 1'
#
loop_
_entity.id
_entity.type
_entity.pdbx_description
1 polymer ?
#
loop_
_entity_poly.entity_id
_entity_poly.type
_entity_poly.pdbx_seq_one_letter_code
_entity_poly.pdbx_strand_id
1 'polypeptide(L)'
;MIAETRQFIERFKGTYSKTLQVQSRVKMLEKLQLVEVDEEDNSALRLKFPPAPRSGNYPVIASGVGKSYGDKTVFSGAEFTIERGQKIAFVGKNGEGKSTLVKCIMGEIPHDGTITIGHNVKIGYFAQNSASLLDESLTVFQTIDDIAQGEIRNKIKDLLGAFMFGGEESAKPVKVLSGGERTRLAILKLLLEPVNLLILDEPTNHLDMRSKDVLKQALIDFDGTVILVSHDRDFLDGLVKNIYHFGGGKVTLHLEGIKEFMQRKHLENLRELER
;
A
#
# COMPACT_ATOMS: atom_id res chain seq x y z
N MET A 1 10.69 -34.28 1.76
CA MET A 1 11.33 -35.14 0.72
C MET A 1 12.86 -35.06 0.77
N ILE A 2 13.56 -33.92 0.54
CA ILE A 2 15.04 -33.82 0.58
C ILE A 2 15.60 -34.17 1.97
N ALA A 3 15.04 -33.62 3.05
CA ALA A 3 15.45 -33.88 4.43
C ALA A 3 15.29 -35.37 4.80
N GLU A 4 14.19 -36.00 4.46
CA GLU A 4 13.92 -37.42 4.70
C GLU A 4 14.87 -38.32 3.89
N THR A 5 15.19 -37.91 2.66
CA THR A 5 16.15 -38.64 1.83
C THR A 5 17.56 -38.55 2.39
N ARG A 6 18.00 -37.40 2.92
CA ARG A 6 19.27 -37.24 3.63
C ARG A 6 19.33 -38.08 4.90
N GLN A 7 18.27 -38.07 5.74
CA GLN A 7 18.19 -38.90 6.93
C GLN A 7 18.25 -40.41 6.60
N PHE A 8 17.58 -40.83 5.51
CA PHE A 8 17.65 -42.21 5.07
C PHE A 8 19.08 -42.60 4.66
N ILE A 9 19.79 -41.75 3.90
CA ILE A 9 21.16 -41.97 3.47
C ILE A 9 22.08 -42.10 4.69
N GLU A 10 22.01 -41.19 5.65
CA GLU A 10 22.83 -41.24 6.86
C GLU A 10 22.55 -42.48 7.71
N ARG A 11 21.27 -42.83 7.90
CA ARG A 11 20.87 -43.98 8.72
C ARG A 11 21.32 -45.34 8.16
N PHE A 12 21.43 -45.44 6.84
CA PHE A 12 21.76 -46.68 6.16
C PHE A 12 23.10 -46.68 5.43
N LYS A 13 23.90 -45.65 5.62
CA LYS A 13 25.27 -45.53 5.10
C LYS A 13 26.14 -46.63 5.74
N GLY A 14 26.60 -47.57 4.91
CA GLY A 14 27.40 -48.72 5.37
C GLY A 14 26.64 -50.02 5.58
N THR A 15 25.33 -50.05 5.39
CA THR A 15 24.54 -51.31 5.49
C THR A 15 24.55 -52.01 4.14
N TYR A 16 25.24 -53.18 4.07
CA TYR A 16 25.47 -53.95 2.83
C TYR A 16 24.17 -54.26 2.07
N SER A 17 23.13 -54.68 2.79
CA SER A 17 21.82 -55.03 2.17
C SER A 17 21.06 -53.84 1.57
N LYS A 18 21.45 -52.57 1.87
CA LYS A 18 20.77 -51.37 1.37
C LYS A 18 21.66 -50.48 0.51
N THR A 19 22.87 -50.90 0.18
CA THR A 19 23.84 -50.15 -0.60
C THR A 19 23.27 -49.61 -1.93
N LEU A 20 22.56 -50.44 -2.68
CA LEU A 20 21.93 -50.04 -3.95
C LEU A 20 20.83 -48.97 -3.76
N GLN A 21 20.03 -49.06 -2.69
CA GLN A 21 19.00 -48.05 -2.39
C GLN A 21 19.63 -46.72 -1.93
N VAL A 22 20.70 -46.73 -1.17
CA VAL A 22 21.45 -45.56 -0.76
C VAL A 22 22.09 -44.90 -1.97
N GLN A 23 22.76 -45.66 -2.86
CA GLN A 23 23.37 -45.12 -4.08
C GLN A 23 22.33 -44.52 -5.03
N SER A 24 21.15 -45.15 -5.19
CA SER A 24 20.08 -44.61 -5.99
C SER A 24 19.56 -43.28 -5.45
N ARG A 25 19.42 -43.14 -4.13
CA ARG A 25 18.98 -41.89 -3.49
C ARG A 25 20.04 -40.80 -3.49
N VAL A 26 21.31 -41.15 -3.41
CA VAL A 26 22.43 -40.20 -3.59
C VAL A 26 22.38 -39.64 -5.03
N LYS A 27 22.31 -40.50 -6.04
CA LYS A 27 22.18 -40.08 -7.44
C LYS A 27 20.93 -39.24 -7.70
N MET A 28 19.83 -39.52 -6.99
CA MET A 28 18.61 -38.72 -7.08
C MET A 28 18.82 -37.32 -6.48
N LEU A 29 19.53 -37.19 -5.34
CA LEU A 29 19.87 -35.90 -4.75
C LEU A 29 20.88 -35.12 -5.62
N GLU A 30 21.85 -35.80 -6.23
CA GLU A 30 22.80 -35.17 -7.17
C GLU A 30 22.15 -34.67 -8.45
N LYS A 31 21.08 -35.32 -8.91
CA LYS A 31 20.28 -34.89 -10.08
C LYS A 31 19.26 -33.79 -9.77
N LEU A 32 18.91 -33.60 -8.49
CA LEU A 32 18.15 -32.43 -8.07
C LEU A 32 19.10 -31.23 -8.18
N GLN A 33 19.05 -30.54 -9.33
CA GLN A 33 19.51 -29.16 -9.38
C GLN A 33 18.65 -28.42 -8.35
N LEU A 34 19.25 -28.14 -7.18
CA LEU A 34 18.74 -27.08 -6.33
C LEU A 34 18.71 -25.86 -7.25
N VAL A 35 17.52 -25.42 -7.64
CA VAL A 35 17.33 -24.07 -8.10
C VAL A 35 17.76 -23.27 -6.88
N GLU A 36 19.00 -22.78 -6.87
CA GLU A 36 19.36 -21.65 -6.02
C GLU A 36 18.39 -20.57 -6.45
N VAL A 37 17.31 -20.43 -5.69
CA VAL A 37 16.56 -19.19 -5.68
C VAL A 37 17.60 -18.22 -5.15
N ASP A 38 18.15 -17.39 -6.03
CA ASP A 38 18.92 -16.23 -5.60
C ASP A 38 18.13 -15.67 -4.44
N GLU A 39 18.74 -15.58 -3.25
CA GLU A 39 18.15 -14.85 -2.15
C GLU A 39 17.80 -13.51 -2.74
N GLU A 40 16.50 -13.27 -2.96
CA GLU A 40 16.04 -11.98 -3.45
C GLU A 40 16.74 -10.97 -2.58
N ASP A 41 17.56 -10.12 -3.21
CA ASP A 41 18.26 -9.05 -2.52
C ASP A 41 17.19 -8.12 -1.95
N ASN A 42 16.69 -8.51 -0.78
CA ASN A 42 15.79 -7.76 0.07
C ASN A 42 16.53 -6.63 0.77
N SER A 43 17.64 -6.14 0.22
CA SER A 43 18.13 -4.81 0.53
C SER A 43 17.00 -3.85 0.13
N ALA A 44 16.09 -3.66 1.09
CA ALA A 44 14.86 -2.91 0.92
C ALA A 44 15.23 -1.57 0.28
N LEU A 45 14.89 -1.40 -0.98
CA LEU A 45 15.10 -0.17 -1.70
C LEU A 45 14.37 0.92 -0.92
N ARG A 46 15.09 1.64 -0.04
CA ARG A 46 14.51 2.74 0.70
C ARG A 46 14.22 3.85 -0.28
N LEU A 47 12.94 4.00 -0.58
CA LEU A 47 12.46 5.11 -1.39
C LEU A 47 12.79 6.42 -0.66
N LYS A 48 13.71 7.22 -1.22
CA LYS A 48 13.94 8.57 -0.75
C LYS A 48 12.90 9.49 -1.39
N PHE A 49 11.99 9.98 -0.56
CA PHE A 49 11.00 10.96 -1.02
C PHE A 49 11.69 12.29 -1.36
N PRO A 50 11.17 13.02 -2.38
CA PRO A 50 11.62 14.37 -2.65
C PRO A 50 11.38 15.27 -1.42
N PRO A 51 12.28 16.22 -1.15
CA PRO A 51 12.08 17.15 -0.05
C PRO A 51 10.81 17.98 -0.31
N ALA A 52 9.88 17.94 0.64
CA ALA A 52 8.67 18.74 0.64
C ALA A 52 8.73 19.82 1.73
N PRO A 53 8.05 20.96 1.57
CA PRO A 53 7.96 21.95 2.62
C PRO A 53 7.30 21.35 3.86
N ARG A 54 7.76 21.79 5.05
CA ARG A 54 7.14 21.33 6.29
C ARG A 54 5.72 21.88 6.41
N SER A 55 4.73 21.03 6.54
CA SER A 55 3.33 21.41 6.79
C SER A 55 3.13 21.98 8.19
N GLY A 56 2.03 22.68 8.41
CA GLY A 56 1.54 23.00 9.75
C GLY A 56 1.32 21.77 10.62
N ASN A 57 1.05 21.96 11.91
CA ASN A 57 0.85 20.85 12.86
C ASN A 57 -0.40 20.03 12.57
N TYR A 58 -1.40 20.63 11.97
CA TYR A 58 -2.70 20.02 11.66
C TYR A 58 -2.96 20.13 10.15
N PRO A 59 -2.50 19.15 9.36
CA PRO A 59 -2.73 19.13 7.92
C PRO A 59 -4.19 19.15 7.49
N VAL A 60 -5.07 18.50 8.25
CA VAL A 60 -6.52 18.47 7.98
C VAL A 60 -7.29 18.62 9.29
N ILE A 61 -8.22 19.56 9.31
CA ILE A 61 -9.20 19.72 10.39
C ILE A 61 -10.60 19.66 9.78
N ALA A 62 -11.44 18.78 10.29
CA ALA A 62 -12.83 18.64 9.88
C ALA A 62 -13.75 18.93 11.08
N SER A 63 -14.75 19.80 10.88
CA SER A 63 -15.70 20.21 11.93
C SER A 63 -17.13 20.11 11.40
N GLY A 64 -17.90 19.19 11.99
CA GLY A 64 -19.31 18.97 11.64
C GLY A 64 -19.53 18.54 10.20
N VAL A 65 -18.56 17.88 9.55
CA VAL A 65 -18.64 17.57 8.12
C VAL A 65 -19.69 16.51 7.84
N GLY A 66 -20.54 16.79 6.87
CA GLY A 66 -21.58 15.89 6.40
C GLY A 66 -21.71 15.86 4.89
N LYS A 67 -22.26 14.77 4.36
CA LYS A 67 -22.58 14.64 2.94
C LYS A 67 -23.81 13.82 2.71
N SER A 68 -24.73 14.40 1.91
CA SER A 68 -25.91 13.73 1.39
C SER A 68 -25.99 13.83 -0.13
N TYR A 69 -26.62 12.86 -0.77
CA TYR A 69 -26.99 12.86 -2.17
C TYR A 69 -28.52 12.67 -2.27
N GLY A 70 -29.24 13.76 -2.57
CA GLY A 70 -30.70 13.77 -2.45
C GLY A 70 -31.12 13.41 -1.03
N ASP A 71 -32.03 12.46 -0.88
CA ASP A 71 -32.53 12.00 0.44
C ASP A 71 -31.59 11.03 1.17
N LYS A 72 -30.51 10.58 0.52
CA LYS A 72 -29.56 9.63 1.11
C LYS A 72 -28.43 10.36 1.81
N THR A 73 -28.42 10.35 3.14
CA THR A 73 -27.27 10.77 3.94
C THR A 73 -26.20 9.69 3.92
N VAL A 74 -24.99 10.05 3.51
CA VAL A 74 -23.83 9.16 3.48
C VAL A 74 -23.15 9.14 4.85
N PHE A 75 -22.84 10.32 5.39
CA PHE A 75 -22.40 10.53 6.76
C PHE A 75 -22.73 11.96 7.20
N SER A 76 -22.78 12.17 8.51
CA SER A 76 -23.06 13.47 9.10
C SER A 76 -22.25 13.72 10.36
N GLY A 77 -21.93 14.99 10.62
CA GLY A 77 -21.30 15.43 11.86
C GLY A 77 -19.91 14.83 12.09
N ALA A 78 -19.14 14.59 11.02
CA ALA A 78 -17.78 14.09 11.16
C ALA A 78 -16.88 15.19 11.76
N GLU A 79 -16.23 14.88 12.88
CA GLU A 79 -15.28 15.76 13.55
C GLU A 79 -13.96 15.03 13.76
N PHE A 80 -12.88 15.60 13.23
CA PHE A 80 -11.54 15.06 13.42
C PHE A 80 -10.46 16.08 13.10
N THR A 81 -9.30 15.84 13.72
CA THR A 81 -8.07 16.60 13.46
C THR A 81 -6.97 15.59 13.18
N ILE A 82 -6.31 15.74 12.03
CA ILE A 82 -5.18 14.91 11.64
C ILE A 82 -3.92 15.70 11.93
N GLU A 83 -3.01 15.11 12.71
CA GLU A 83 -1.73 15.71 13.06
C GLU A 83 -0.66 15.37 12.03
N ARG A 84 0.32 16.27 11.88
CA ARG A 84 1.45 16.05 10.99
C ARG A 84 2.20 14.76 11.36
N GLY A 85 2.54 13.96 10.34
CA GLY A 85 3.24 12.69 10.48
C GLY A 85 2.36 11.52 10.89
N GLN A 86 1.07 11.74 11.16
CA GLN A 86 0.15 10.63 11.41
C GLN A 86 -0.09 9.82 10.13
N LYS A 87 -0.16 8.50 10.30
CA LYS A 87 -0.60 7.55 9.28
C LYS A 87 -1.90 6.95 9.75
N ILE A 88 -2.98 7.29 9.07
CA ILE A 88 -4.35 6.93 9.46
C ILE A 88 -5.04 6.12 8.37
N ALA A 89 -6.03 5.34 8.74
CA ALA A 89 -6.88 4.62 7.81
C ALA A 89 -8.35 5.00 7.95
N PHE A 90 -9.03 5.14 6.82
CA PHE A 90 -10.50 5.18 6.73
C PHE A 90 -10.98 3.76 6.43
N VAL A 91 -11.71 3.15 7.35
CA VAL A 91 -12.23 1.79 7.23
C VAL A 91 -13.75 1.75 7.40
N GLY A 92 -14.41 0.79 6.77
CA GLY A 92 -15.86 0.63 6.79
C GLY A 92 -16.34 -0.15 5.56
N LYS A 93 -17.61 -0.52 5.50
CA LYS A 93 -18.18 -1.23 4.36
C LYS A 93 -18.16 -0.36 3.09
N ASN A 94 -18.32 -0.99 1.94
CA ASN A 94 -18.45 -0.26 0.69
C ASN A 94 -19.72 0.59 0.70
N GLY A 95 -19.62 1.83 0.20
CA GLY A 95 -20.71 2.78 0.16
C GLY A 95 -20.95 3.60 1.45
N GLU A 96 -20.15 3.39 2.51
CA GLU A 96 -20.27 4.16 3.77
C GLU A 96 -19.58 5.52 3.77
N GLY A 97 -19.04 5.96 2.61
CA GLY A 97 -18.60 7.33 2.42
C GLY A 97 -17.10 7.59 2.58
N LYS A 98 -16.26 6.57 2.65
CA LYS A 98 -14.79 6.73 2.77
C LYS A 98 -14.21 7.62 1.66
N SER A 99 -14.37 7.19 0.40
CA SER A 99 -13.93 7.98 -0.78
C SER A 99 -14.70 9.29 -0.93
N THR A 100 -15.94 9.35 -0.44
CA THR A 100 -16.72 10.59 -0.41
C THR A 100 -16.07 11.62 0.52
N LEU A 101 -15.64 11.22 1.72
CA LEU A 101 -14.94 12.14 2.63
C LEU A 101 -13.58 12.56 2.04
N VAL A 102 -12.86 11.66 1.37
CA VAL A 102 -11.64 12.04 0.64
C VAL A 102 -11.92 13.11 -0.39
N LYS A 103 -12.96 12.97 -1.20
CA LYS A 103 -13.37 14.00 -2.19
C LYS A 103 -13.79 15.32 -1.54
N CYS A 104 -14.39 15.28 -0.35
CA CYS A 104 -14.67 16.50 0.43
C CYS A 104 -13.36 17.17 0.88
N ILE A 105 -12.38 16.40 1.37
CA ILE A 105 -11.04 16.90 1.76
C ILE A 105 -10.33 17.53 0.56
N MET A 106 -10.46 16.92 -0.64
CA MET A 106 -9.88 17.43 -1.88
C MET A 106 -10.62 18.66 -2.43
N GLY A 107 -11.80 19.00 -1.87
CA GLY A 107 -12.64 20.08 -2.38
C GLY A 107 -13.32 19.76 -3.73
N GLU A 108 -13.36 18.50 -4.13
CA GLU A 108 -13.96 18.07 -5.40
C GLU A 108 -15.49 18.07 -5.36
N ILE A 109 -16.07 17.92 -4.17
CA ILE A 109 -17.54 17.89 -3.98
C ILE A 109 -17.96 18.79 -2.82
N PRO A 110 -19.13 19.44 -2.90
CA PRO A 110 -19.67 20.24 -1.81
C PRO A 110 -20.07 19.33 -0.63
N HIS A 111 -19.93 19.86 0.59
CA HIS A 111 -20.23 19.19 1.85
C HIS A 111 -20.80 20.18 2.86
N ASP A 112 -21.47 19.65 3.91
CA ASP A 112 -21.86 20.41 5.08
C ASP A 112 -20.67 20.51 6.04
N GLY A 113 -20.71 21.48 6.96
CA GLY A 113 -19.61 21.73 7.90
C GLY A 113 -18.38 22.38 7.26
N THR A 114 -17.22 22.24 7.92
CA THR A 114 -16.00 22.91 7.49
C THR A 114 -14.83 21.94 7.44
N ILE A 115 -14.08 21.96 6.33
CA ILE A 115 -12.78 21.30 6.21
C ILE A 115 -11.72 22.37 6.01
N THR A 116 -10.72 22.38 6.88
CA THR A 116 -9.58 23.31 6.80
C THR A 116 -8.32 22.51 6.47
N ILE A 117 -7.68 22.87 5.36
CA ILE A 117 -6.36 22.36 4.99
C ILE A 117 -5.32 23.29 5.63
N GLY A 118 -4.37 22.71 6.35
CA GLY A 118 -3.36 23.43 7.11
C GLY A 118 -2.39 24.20 6.22
N HIS A 119 -1.62 25.09 6.87
CA HIS A 119 -0.62 25.89 6.17
C HIS A 119 0.48 25.01 5.55
N ASN A 120 0.96 25.38 4.36
CA ASN A 120 2.00 24.67 3.60
C ASN A 120 1.68 23.18 3.30
N VAL A 121 0.43 22.75 3.36
CA VAL A 121 0.07 21.41 2.97
C VAL A 121 0.08 21.28 1.45
N LYS A 122 0.89 20.32 0.97
CA LYS A 122 0.91 19.86 -0.42
C LYS A 122 0.36 18.45 -0.48
N ILE A 123 -0.80 18.30 -1.10
CA ILE A 123 -1.52 17.03 -1.16
C ILE A 123 -1.10 16.28 -2.42
N GLY A 124 -0.68 15.02 -2.24
CA GLY A 124 -0.62 14.03 -3.30
C GLY A 124 -1.82 13.10 -3.16
N TYR A 125 -2.63 13.00 -4.20
CA TYR A 125 -3.85 12.20 -4.17
C TYR A 125 -3.82 11.09 -5.22
N PHE A 126 -3.95 9.86 -4.75
CA PHE A 126 -4.17 8.69 -5.59
C PHE A 126 -5.65 8.29 -5.54
N ALA A 127 -6.40 8.66 -6.56
CA ALA A 127 -7.77 8.27 -6.76
C ALA A 127 -7.88 6.94 -7.54
N GLN A 128 -9.04 6.30 -7.50
CA GLN A 128 -9.30 5.06 -8.26
C GLN A 128 -9.06 5.21 -9.78
N ASN A 129 -9.18 6.42 -10.33
CA ASN A 129 -8.94 6.71 -11.74
C ASN A 129 -7.55 7.31 -12.03
N SER A 130 -6.65 7.41 -11.05
CA SER A 130 -5.32 8.03 -11.24
C SER A 130 -4.50 7.35 -12.32
N ALA A 131 -4.65 6.03 -12.49
CA ALA A 131 -3.99 5.27 -13.54
C ALA A 131 -4.40 5.70 -14.97
N SER A 132 -5.59 6.24 -15.15
CA SER A 132 -6.07 6.74 -16.46
C SER A 132 -5.56 8.15 -16.80
N LEU A 133 -4.95 8.83 -15.85
CA LEU A 133 -4.39 10.17 -16.04
C LEU A 133 -2.92 10.16 -16.50
N LEU A 134 -2.33 8.98 -16.68
CA LEU A 134 -0.99 8.85 -17.23
C LEU A 134 -0.96 9.22 -18.72
N ASP A 135 0.13 9.89 -19.13
CA ASP A 135 0.33 10.23 -20.55
C ASP A 135 0.69 8.97 -21.33
N GLU A 136 -0.20 8.54 -22.20
CA GLU A 136 -0.05 7.33 -23.02
C GLU A 136 1.03 7.46 -24.11
N SER A 137 1.47 8.67 -24.42
CA SER A 137 2.52 8.93 -25.44
C SER A 137 3.92 8.68 -24.91
N LEU A 138 4.11 8.65 -23.60
CA LEU A 138 5.38 8.44 -22.93
C LEU A 138 5.69 6.95 -22.72
N THR A 139 6.96 6.64 -22.50
CA THR A 139 7.38 5.34 -21.94
C THR A 139 7.30 5.37 -20.41
N VAL A 140 7.34 4.18 -19.79
CA VAL A 140 7.42 4.04 -18.33
C VAL A 140 8.61 4.84 -17.78
N PHE A 141 9.79 4.71 -18.41
CA PHE A 141 10.99 5.44 -18.01
C PHE A 141 10.80 6.96 -18.12
N GLN A 142 10.30 7.46 -19.25
CA GLN A 142 10.06 8.89 -19.46
C GLN A 142 9.09 9.47 -18.43
N THR A 143 8.00 8.74 -18.11
CA THR A 143 7.00 9.17 -17.11
C THR A 143 7.66 9.46 -15.74
N ILE A 144 8.69 8.71 -15.38
CA ILE A 144 9.39 8.88 -14.11
C ILE A 144 10.54 9.86 -14.22
N ASP A 145 11.30 9.87 -15.35
CA ASP A 145 12.42 10.79 -15.57
C ASP A 145 11.96 12.26 -15.59
N ASP A 146 10.77 12.53 -16.14
CA ASP A 146 10.20 13.88 -16.22
C ASP A 146 9.95 14.51 -14.84
N ILE A 147 9.68 13.71 -13.82
CA ILE A 147 9.39 14.20 -12.44
C ILE A 147 10.57 14.00 -11.49
N ALA A 148 11.49 13.10 -11.80
CA ALA A 148 12.61 12.77 -10.94
C ALA A 148 13.60 13.94 -10.82
N GLN A 149 13.92 14.33 -9.58
CA GLN A 149 14.84 15.43 -9.28
C GLN A 149 16.03 14.96 -8.43
N GLY A 150 17.17 15.62 -8.60
CA GLY A 150 18.36 15.40 -7.78
C GLY A 150 18.84 13.94 -7.76
N GLU A 151 19.11 13.41 -6.57
CA GLU A 151 19.62 12.04 -6.39
C GLU A 151 18.64 10.95 -6.86
N ILE A 152 17.34 11.25 -6.87
CA ILE A 152 16.30 10.30 -7.30
C ILE A 152 16.51 9.95 -8.77
N ARG A 153 16.92 10.90 -9.59
CA ARG A 153 17.17 10.69 -11.02
C ARG A 153 18.22 9.61 -11.29
N ASN A 154 19.24 9.52 -10.43
CA ASN A 154 20.27 8.50 -10.54
C ASN A 154 19.77 7.08 -10.16
N LYS A 155 18.64 7.00 -9.47
CA LYS A 155 18.07 5.75 -8.95
C LYS A 155 16.78 5.32 -9.67
N ILE A 156 16.41 5.99 -10.78
CA ILE A 156 15.18 5.67 -11.52
C ILE A 156 15.11 4.20 -11.90
N LYS A 157 16.21 3.60 -12.36
CA LYS A 157 16.23 2.18 -12.76
C LYS A 157 15.95 1.24 -11.59
N ASP A 158 16.51 1.54 -10.41
CA ASP A 158 16.31 0.75 -9.21
C ASP A 158 14.86 0.88 -8.71
N LEU A 159 14.32 2.12 -8.75
CA LEU A 159 12.92 2.40 -8.41
C LEU A 159 11.96 1.68 -9.35
N LEU A 160 12.20 1.75 -10.65
CA LEU A 160 11.42 1.04 -11.64
C LEU A 160 11.50 -0.48 -11.44
N GLY A 161 12.70 -1.01 -11.15
CA GLY A 161 12.89 -2.43 -10.83
C GLY A 161 12.09 -2.88 -9.61
N ALA A 162 12.07 -2.08 -8.53
CA ALA A 162 11.30 -2.36 -7.32
C ALA A 162 9.78 -2.40 -7.59
N PHE A 163 9.29 -1.58 -8.50
CA PHE A 163 7.90 -1.57 -8.95
C PHE A 163 7.65 -2.48 -10.16
N MET A 164 8.53 -3.47 -10.42
CA MET A 164 8.39 -4.47 -11.48
C MET A 164 8.44 -3.88 -12.92
N PHE A 165 9.18 -2.79 -13.11
CA PHE A 165 9.45 -2.19 -14.43
C PHE A 165 10.94 -2.23 -14.75
N GLY A 166 11.64 -3.32 -14.35
CA GLY A 166 13.06 -3.50 -14.64
C GLY A 166 13.34 -3.86 -16.11
N GLY A 167 14.56 -3.59 -16.57
CA GLY A 167 15.03 -3.99 -17.88
C GLY A 167 14.18 -3.41 -19.02
N GLU A 168 13.75 -4.28 -19.93
CA GLU A 168 12.95 -3.90 -21.12
C GLU A 168 11.57 -3.33 -20.78
N GLU A 169 11.01 -3.68 -19.61
CA GLU A 169 9.71 -3.17 -19.16
C GLU A 169 9.71 -1.64 -19.03
N SER A 170 10.85 -1.04 -18.66
CA SER A 170 10.99 0.41 -18.53
C SER A 170 10.86 1.17 -19.85
N ALA A 171 11.14 0.50 -20.98
CA ALA A 171 11.03 1.08 -22.30
C ALA A 171 9.63 0.95 -22.93
N LYS A 172 8.72 0.18 -22.29
CA LYS A 172 7.34 0.01 -22.77
C LYS A 172 6.60 1.34 -22.78
N PRO A 173 5.83 1.64 -23.84
CA PRO A 173 4.91 2.77 -23.85
C PRO A 173 3.79 2.59 -22.84
N VAL A 174 3.37 3.65 -22.16
CA VAL A 174 2.28 3.62 -21.17
C VAL A 174 0.98 3.07 -21.76
N LYS A 175 0.69 3.33 -23.02
CA LYS A 175 -0.50 2.86 -23.73
C LYS A 175 -0.66 1.33 -23.78
N VAL A 176 0.44 0.56 -23.71
CA VAL A 176 0.39 -0.92 -23.79
C VAL A 176 0.36 -1.59 -22.42
N LEU A 177 0.46 -0.80 -21.33
CA LEU A 177 0.44 -1.31 -19.98
C LEU A 177 -0.95 -1.84 -19.61
N SER A 178 -0.98 -2.96 -18.88
CA SER A 178 -2.19 -3.46 -18.20
C SER A 178 -2.67 -2.48 -17.13
N GLY A 179 -3.93 -2.64 -16.67
CA GLY A 179 -4.48 -1.81 -15.61
C GLY A 179 -3.64 -1.85 -14.32
N GLY A 180 -3.15 -3.01 -13.91
CA GLY A 180 -2.28 -3.17 -12.74
C GLY A 180 -0.92 -2.47 -12.90
N GLU A 181 -0.30 -2.58 -14.09
CA GLU A 181 0.95 -1.87 -14.40
C GLU A 181 0.74 -0.35 -14.39
N ARG A 182 -0.34 0.15 -15.00
CA ARG A 182 -0.69 1.58 -14.93
C ARG A 182 -0.87 2.05 -13.49
N THR A 183 -1.53 1.26 -12.65
CA THR A 183 -1.71 1.55 -11.22
C THR A 183 -0.37 1.67 -10.51
N ARG A 184 0.55 0.69 -10.68
CA ARG A 184 1.91 0.74 -10.11
C ARG A 184 2.69 1.97 -10.56
N LEU A 185 2.64 2.28 -11.86
CA LEU A 185 3.34 3.44 -12.42
C LEU A 185 2.78 4.75 -11.86
N ALA A 186 1.46 4.88 -11.75
CA ALA A 186 0.81 6.07 -11.20
C ALA A 186 1.14 6.26 -9.71
N ILE A 187 1.19 5.18 -8.92
CA ILE A 187 1.63 5.23 -7.52
C ILE A 187 3.10 5.66 -7.44
N LEU A 188 3.99 5.03 -8.20
CA LEU A 188 5.41 5.39 -8.22
C LEU A 188 5.59 6.87 -8.59
N LYS A 189 4.89 7.34 -9.63
CA LYS A 189 4.89 8.75 -10.02
C LYS A 189 4.51 9.65 -8.86
N LEU A 190 3.40 9.36 -8.17
CA LEU A 190 2.92 10.15 -7.04
C LEU A 190 3.92 10.19 -5.88
N LEU A 191 4.57 9.07 -5.56
CA LEU A 191 5.56 8.99 -4.47
C LEU A 191 6.83 9.82 -4.76
N LEU A 192 7.07 10.20 -6.02
CA LEU A 192 8.19 11.05 -6.43
C LEU A 192 7.83 12.54 -6.53
N GLU A 193 6.60 12.90 -6.21
CA GLU A 193 6.19 14.31 -6.10
C GLU A 193 6.55 14.90 -4.73
N PRO A 194 6.94 16.18 -4.64
CA PRO A 194 7.30 16.83 -3.37
C PRO A 194 6.05 17.18 -2.54
N VAL A 195 5.39 16.17 -1.99
CA VAL A 195 4.17 16.26 -1.19
C VAL A 195 4.43 15.98 0.28
N ASN A 196 3.61 16.49 1.19
CA ASN A 196 3.70 16.27 2.64
C ASN A 196 2.41 15.71 3.26
N LEU A 197 1.36 15.57 2.45
CA LEU A 197 0.15 14.83 2.77
C LEU A 197 -0.17 13.90 1.60
N LEU A 198 -0.10 12.59 1.82
CA LEU A 198 -0.51 11.57 0.87
C LEU A 198 -1.92 11.09 1.21
N ILE A 199 -2.81 11.10 0.23
CA ILE A 199 -4.15 10.50 0.33
C ILE A 199 -4.22 9.39 -0.73
N LEU A 200 -4.39 8.15 -0.30
CA LEU A 200 -4.41 6.99 -1.18
C LEU A 200 -5.74 6.25 -1.03
N ASP A 201 -6.53 6.25 -2.11
CA ASP A 201 -7.85 5.58 -2.15
C ASP A 201 -7.73 4.23 -2.87
N GLU A 202 -7.79 3.14 -2.10
CA GLU A 202 -7.64 1.75 -2.52
C GLU A 202 -6.35 1.47 -3.33
N PRO A 203 -5.16 1.89 -2.84
CA PRO A 203 -3.92 1.80 -3.61
C PRO A 203 -3.46 0.36 -3.85
N THR A 204 -3.95 -0.59 -3.06
CA THR A 204 -3.58 -2.02 -3.15
C THR A 204 -4.36 -2.79 -4.20
N ASN A 205 -5.42 -2.20 -4.77
CA ASN A 205 -6.17 -2.83 -5.84
C ASN A 205 -5.29 -3.05 -7.07
N HIS A 206 -5.30 -4.29 -7.58
CA HIS A 206 -4.51 -4.70 -8.73
C HIS A 206 -2.98 -4.73 -8.52
N LEU A 207 -2.49 -4.58 -7.27
CA LEU A 207 -1.09 -4.80 -6.94
C LEU A 207 -0.83 -6.26 -6.57
N ASP A 208 0.28 -6.80 -7.07
CA ASP A 208 0.83 -8.07 -6.59
C ASP A 208 1.45 -7.91 -5.19
N MET A 209 1.76 -9.03 -4.53
CA MET A 209 2.27 -9.05 -3.16
C MET A 209 3.54 -8.22 -3.02
N ARG A 210 4.50 -8.37 -3.96
CA ARG A 210 5.78 -7.66 -3.91
C ARG A 210 5.60 -6.15 -4.04
N SER A 211 4.76 -5.69 -4.97
CA SER A 211 4.45 -4.26 -5.12
C SER A 211 3.73 -3.68 -3.89
N LYS A 212 2.88 -4.47 -3.22
CA LYS A 212 2.26 -4.08 -1.95
C LYS A 212 3.29 -3.88 -0.84
N ASP A 213 4.26 -4.80 -0.73
CA ASP A 213 5.32 -4.72 0.30
C ASP A 213 6.23 -3.50 0.07
N VAL A 214 6.61 -3.25 -1.18
CA VAL A 214 7.39 -2.06 -1.55
C VAL A 214 6.63 -0.78 -1.24
N LEU A 215 5.34 -0.69 -1.60
CA LEU A 215 4.50 0.45 -1.28
C LEU A 215 4.35 0.64 0.23
N LYS A 216 4.08 -0.45 0.97
CA LYS A 216 3.95 -0.42 2.42
C LYS A 216 5.21 0.13 3.09
N GLN A 217 6.38 -0.38 2.69
CA GLN A 217 7.65 0.08 3.22
C GLN A 217 7.90 1.56 2.88
N ALA A 218 7.61 1.97 1.63
CA ALA A 218 7.70 3.37 1.24
C ALA A 218 6.82 4.26 2.13
N LEU A 219 5.57 3.86 2.39
CA LEU A 219 4.68 4.63 3.26
C LEU A 219 5.12 4.64 4.73
N ILE A 220 5.76 3.57 5.23
CA ILE A 220 6.37 3.55 6.57
C ILE A 220 7.51 4.57 6.67
N ASP A 221 8.35 4.65 5.63
CA ASP A 221 9.50 5.55 5.59
C ASP A 221 9.14 7.01 5.24
N PHE A 222 7.90 7.27 4.82
CA PHE A 222 7.42 8.62 4.49
C PHE A 222 7.26 9.48 5.74
N ASP A 223 7.96 10.62 5.79
CA ASP A 223 7.95 11.55 6.93
C ASP A 223 6.68 12.41 7.01
N GLY A 224 5.89 12.46 5.94
CA GLY A 224 4.65 13.22 5.87
C GLY A 224 3.47 12.52 6.52
N THR A 225 2.31 13.12 6.37
CA THR A 225 1.02 12.59 6.82
C THR A 225 0.41 11.70 5.75
N VAL A 226 -0.21 10.59 6.15
CA VAL A 226 -0.84 9.64 5.22
C VAL A 226 -2.28 9.36 5.62
N ILE A 227 -3.19 9.48 4.67
CA ILE A 227 -4.59 9.04 4.76
C ILE A 227 -4.77 7.87 3.79
N LEU A 228 -5.14 6.71 4.32
CA LEU A 228 -5.35 5.50 3.55
C LEU A 228 -6.83 5.10 3.57
N VAL A 229 -7.41 4.91 2.41
CA VAL A 229 -8.65 4.16 2.27
C VAL A 229 -8.26 2.80 1.75
N SER A 230 -8.44 1.75 2.53
CA SER A 230 -8.13 0.39 2.11
C SER A 230 -8.94 -0.66 2.86
N HIS A 231 -9.25 -1.75 2.17
CA HIS A 231 -9.84 -2.96 2.73
C HIS A 231 -8.78 -4.04 3.03
N ASP A 232 -7.54 -3.82 2.62
CA ASP A 232 -6.43 -4.76 2.79
C ASP A 232 -5.85 -4.63 4.22
N ARG A 233 -6.24 -5.57 5.09
CA ARG A 233 -5.86 -5.56 6.51
C ARG A 233 -4.37 -5.80 6.71
N ASP A 234 -3.76 -6.67 5.93
CA ASP A 234 -2.34 -6.99 6.02
C ASP A 234 -1.49 -5.81 5.56
N PHE A 235 -1.99 -5.05 4.58
CA PHE A 235 -1.36 -3.80 4.16
C PHE A 235 -1.42 -2.73 5.26
N LEU A 236 -2.56 -2.56 5.93
CA LEU A 236 -2.73 -1.57 6.99
C LEU A 236 -2.00 -1.93 8.29
N ASP A 237 -1.76 -3.23 8.55
CA ASP A 237 -1.14 -3.71 9.77
C ASP A 237 0.30 -3.20 9.92
N GLY A 238 0.62 -2.63 11.09
CA GLY A 238 1.91 -2.01 11.36
C GLY A 238 2.16 -0.67 10.66
N LEU A 239 1.30 -0.26 9.71
CA LEU A 239 1.40 1.02 9.00
C LEU A 239 0.60 2.12 9.70
N VAL A 240 -0.64 1.81 10.14
CA VAL A 240 -1.54 2.79 10.76
C VAL A 240 -1.74 2.50 12.24
N LYS A 241 -1.88 3.56 13.04
CA LYS A 241 -2.15 3.50 14.49
C LYS A 241 -3.49 4.12 14.85
N ASN A 242 -4.09 4.87 13.95
CA ASN A 242 -5.37 5.55 14.13
C ASN A 242 -6.31 5.15 12.99
N ILE A 243 -7.51 4.74 13.35
CA ILE A 243 -8.53 4.30 12.41
C ILE A 243 -9.76 5.19 12.55
N TYR A 244 -10.23 5.72 11.45
CA TYR A 244 -11.54 6.36 11.35
C TYR A 244 -12.51 5.36 10.74
N HIS A 245 -13.39 4.84 11.58
CA HIS A 245 -14.39 3.86 11.19
C HIS A 245 -15.66 4.54 10.70
N PHE A 246 -16.06 4.20 9.49
CA PHE A 246 -17.32 4.60 8.87
C PHE A 246 -18.36 3.52 9.13
N GLY A 247 -19.49 3.90 9.73
CA GLY A 247 -20.58 2.97 10.01
C GLY A 247 -21.83 3.69 10.51
N GLY A 248 -22.99 3.31 9.99
CA GLY A 248 -24.27 3.90 10.38
C GLY A 248 -24.37 5.41 10.15
N GLY A 249 -23.72 5.93 9.10
CA GLY A 249 -23.69 7.35 8.76
C GLY A 249 -22.83 8.21 9.68
N LYS A 250 -21.98 7.61 10.50
CA LYS A 250 -21.05 8.28 11.42
C LYS A 250 -19.61 7.94 11.12
N VAL A 251 -18.69 8.83 11.53
CA VAL A 251 -17.24 8.63 11.47
C VAL A 251 -16.72 8.64 12.89
N THR A 252 -16.09 7.54 13.32
CA THR A 252 -15.62 7.37 14.71
C THR A 252 -14.12 7.09 14.72
N LEU A 253 -13.38 7.82 15.54
CA LEU A 253 -11.94 7.60 15.74
C LEU A 253 -11.68 6.45 16.71
N HIS A 254 -10.75 5.57 16.33
CA HIS A 254 -10.19 4.51 17.17
C HIS A 254 -8.66 4.64 17.20
N LEU A 255 -8.10 4.79 18.41
CA LEU A 255 -6.66 4.94 18.65
C LEU A 255 -6.01 3.56 18.82
N GLU A 256 -6.09 2.74 17.79
CA GLU A 256 -5.61 1.36 17.80
C GLU A 256 -5.22 0.93 16.39
N GLY A 257 -4.42 -0.14 16.26
CA GLY A 257 -4.08 -0.74 14.98
C GLY A 257 -5.24 -1.54 14.38
N ILE A 258 -5.07 -1.97 13.12
CA ILE A 258 -6.16 -2.66 12.41
C ILE A 258 -6.49 -4.02 13.05
N LYS A 259 -5.51 -4.74 13.58
CA LYS A 259 -5.72 -6.05 14.22
C LYS A 259 -6.55 -5.94 15.50
N GLU A 260 -6.17 -5.01 16.37
CA GLU A 260 -6.89 -4.75 17.62
C GLU A 260 -8.33 -4.28 17.35
N PHE A 261 -8.48 -3.36 16.38
CA PHE A 261 -9.80 -2.90 15.94
C PHE A 261 -10.68 -4.06 15.47
N MET A 262 -10.15 -4.96 14.64
CA MET A 262 -10.90 -6.11 14.10
C MET A 262 -11.26 -7.12 15.18
N GLN A 263 -10.35 -7.40 16.13
CA GLN A 263 -10.63 -8.29 17.26
C GLN A 263 -11.76 -7.72 18.13
N ARG A 264 -11.71 -6.44 18.45
CA ARG A 264 -12.75 -5.77 19.25
C ARG A 264 -14.09 -5.80 18.52
N LYS A 265 -14.14 -5.50 17.22
CA LYS A 265 -15.37 -5.59 16.42
C LYS A 265 -15.95 -6.99 16.35
N HIS A 266 -15.11 -8.00 16.26
CA HIS A 266 -15.54 -9.41 16.30
C HIS A 266 -16.20 -9.76 17.64
N LEU A 267 -15.60 -9.35 18.76
CA LEU A 267 -16.15 -9.54 20.10
C LEU A 267 -17.46 -8.78 20.34
N GLU A 268 -17.59 -7.55 19.79
CA GLU A 268 -18.84 -6.78 19.84
C GLU A 268 -19.97 -7.52 19.10
N ASN A 269 -19.70 -7.99 17.87
CA ASN A 269 -20.67 -8.74 17.07
C ASN A 269 -21.11 -10.04 17.75
N LEU A 270 -20.19 -10.79 18.39
CA LEU A 270 -20.52 -11.99 19.14
C LEU A 270 -21.45 -11.70 20.32
N ARG A 271 -21.18 -10.62 21.09
CA ARG A 271 -22.02 -10.20 22.22
C ARG A 271 -23.42 -9.71 21.79
N GLU A 272 -23.54 -9.16 20.58
CA GLU A 272 -24.84 -8.77 20.02
C GLU A 272 -25.69 -10.00 19.62
N LEU A 273 -25.04 -11.11 19.20
CA LEU A 273 -25.71 -12.37 18.86
C LEU A 273 -26.16 -13.16 20.10
N GLU A 274 -25.57 -12.90 21.28
CA GLU A 274 -25.93 -13.55 22.56
C GLU A 274 -27.04 -12.81 23.31
N ARG A 275 -27.50 -11.65 22.84
CA ARG A 275 -28.60 -10.85 23.40
C ARG A 275 -29.89 -11.01 22.60
#